data_3f7029120958947a388558770596dfca
#
_entry.id   3f7029120958947a388558770596dfca
#
_cell.length_a   1.000
_cell.length_b   1.000
_cell.length_c   1.000
_cell.angle_alpha   90.00
_cell.angle_beta   90.00
_cell.angle_gamma   90.00
#
_symmetry.space_group_name_H-M   'P 1'
#
loop_
_entity.id
_entity.type
_entity.pdbx_description
1 polymer ?
#
loop_
_entity_poly.entity_id
_entity_poly.type
_entity_poly.pdbx_seq_one_letter_code
_entity_poly.pdbx_strand_id
1 'polypeptide(L)'
;MANNKKMVEAITSRDEDFAKWYTDIVKKAELVDYSGVKGCMVIRPYGYAIWENIQADLDRRFKETGHENVYMPMFIPESLLQKEKDHVEGFAPECAWVTVGGQEKLQERLCVRPTSETLFCEHYKKIINTYRDLPKLYNQWCSVVRWEKTTRPFLRTSEFLWQEGHTMHETEEEAREETLRMLHVYSDFYKETLAIPAVIGRKTEKEKFAGAEETYTIEPMMHNGVALQGGTSHYFGDGFAKSFGITYTGKDNKLHYPHQTSWGVSTRMIGALIMVHSDDDGLVLPPKISPIQVALIPVAQHKEGVLEKAEELRKALAKKFRVKLDSSDHAPGWKFAEYEMKGVPVRVEIGPKDIEKNQCVVVRRDTREKAFVSIDELVPFVENLMVTIHNDMYDRALKNTQEKTFTATTFDEFVDTAKNKPGFIKAMWCGDTACEEKIKEVTGGVKSRCIPFNEEHLSDVCVCCGKPAKHMVFWGKQY
;
A
#
# COMPACT_ATOMS: atom_id res chain seq x y z
N MET A 1 12.67 -23.23 36.05
CA MET A 1 12.21 -22.59 34.79
C MET A 1 11.19 -21.56 35.15
N ALA A 2 11.57 -20.28 35.13
CA ALA A 2 10.68 -19.18 35.48
C ALA A 2 9.64 -19.02 34.35
N ASN A 3 8.39 -19.18 34.70
CA ASN A 3 7.23 -18.91 33.84
C ASN A 3 7.23 -17.40 33.52
N ASN A 4 7.84 -17.00 32.39
CA ASN A 4 7.68 -15.65 31.84
C ASN A 4 6.22 -15.54 31.35
N LYS A 5 5.31 -15.20 32.23
CA LYS A 5 3.99 -14.73 31.82
C LYS A 5 4.21 -13.48 30.98
N LYS A 6 3.99 -13.57 29.67
CA LYS A 6 3.91 -12.37 28.82
C LYS A 6 2.84 -11.43 29.44
N MET A 7 3.23 -10.21 29.77
CA MET A 7 2.35 -9.20 30.40
C MET A 7 1.28 -8.67 29.42
N VAL A 8 1.44 -8.92 28.14
CA VAL A 8 0.49 -8.59 27.05
C VAL A 8 0.01 -9.91 26.46
N GLU A 9 -1.26 -10.00 26.11
CA GLU A 9 -1.82 -11.18 25.47
C GLU A 9 -0.99 -11.59 24.25
N ALA A 10 -0.60 -12.86 24.20
CA ALA A 10 0.15 -13.39 23.06
C ALA A 10 -0.73 -13.38 21.80
N ILE A 11 -0.10 -13.00 20.68
CA ILE A 11 -0.67 -13.21 19.34
C ILE A 11 -0.30 -14.59 18.84
N THR A 12 -1.08 -15.11 17.89
CA THR A 12 -0.75 -16.36 17.20
C THR A 12 0.59 -16.22 16.49
N SER A 13 1.42 -17.27 16.46
CA SER A 13 2.68 -17.24 15.71
C SER A 13 2.41 -17.14 14.21
N ARG A 14 3.20 -16.32 13.52
CA ARG A 14 3.15 -16.12 12.08
C ARG A 14 3.33 -17.43 11.29
N ASP A 15 4.19 -18.31 11.78
CA ASP A 15 4.47 -19.58 11.13
C ASP A 15 3.39 -20.65 11.40
N GLU A 16 2.62 -20.50 12.47
CA GLU A 16 1.51 -21.40 12.80
C GLU A 16 0.25 -21.07 11.98
N ASP A 17 -0.18 -19.82 11.98
CA ASP A 17 -1.33 -19.33 11.22
C ASP A 17 -1.14 -17.86 10.82
N PHE A 18 -0.67 -17.64 9.61
CA PHE A 18 -0.37 -16.31 9.08
C PHE A 18 -1.62 -15.41 9.01
N ALA A 19 -2.78 -15.99 8.70
CA ALA A 19 -4.03 -15.24 8.59
C ALA A 19 -4.53 -14.77 9.96
N LYS A 20 -4.45 -15.64 10.97
CA LYS A 20 -4.83 -15.33 12.34
C LYS A 20 -3.83 -14.36 12.97
N TRP A 21 -2.52 -14.58 12.79
CA TRP A 21 -1.47 -13.67 13.19
C TRP A 21 -1.72 -12.24 12.69
N TYR A 22 -2.03 -12.08 11.39
CA TYR A 22 -2.37 -10.79 10.80
C TYR A 22 -3.56 -10.12 11.50
N THR A 23 -4.63 -10.87 11.71
CA THR A 23 -5.85 -10.35 12.37
C THR A 23 -5.59 -10.00 13.84
N ASP A 24 -4.78 -10.80 14.55
CA ASP A 24 -4.40 -10.54 15.93
C ASP A 24 -3.61 -9.21 16.04
N ILE A 25 -2.64 -8.99 15.15
CA ILE A 25 -1.89 -7.72 15.11
C ILE A 25 -2.82 -6.53 14.87
N VAL A 26 -3.67 -6.60 13.84
CA VAL A 26 -4.58 -5.50 13.49
C VAL A 26 -5.44 -5.06 14.66
N LYS A 27 -5.92 -6.03 15.46
CA LYS A 27 -6.75 -5.78 16.64
C LYS A 27 -5.93 -5.29 17.84
N LYS A 28 -4.84 -5.99 18.17
CA LYS A 28 -4.07 -5.74 19.39
C LYS A 28 -3.18 -4.51 19.31
N ALA A 29 -2.70 -4.16 18.11
CA ALA A 29 -2.06 -2.88 17.87
C ALA A 29 -3.05 -1.72 17.74
N GLU A 30 -4.35 -1.98 17.94
CA GLU A 30 -5.42 -0.98 17.91
C GLU A 30 -5.54 -0.23 16.58
N LEU A 31 -5.39 -0.95 15.45
CA LEU A 31 -5.48 -0.34 14.14
C LEU A 31 -6.91 -0.22 13.62
N VAL A 32 -7.73 -1.25 13.87
CA VAL A 32 -9.09 -1.38 13.32
C VAL A 32 -10.02 -2.07 14.32
N ASP A 33 -11.30 -1.65 14.31
CA ASP A 33 -12.41 -2.39 14.87
C ASP A 33 -13.46 -2.71 13.80
N TYR A 34 -14.27 -3.73 14.03
CA TYR A 34 -15.40 -4.05 13.16
C TYR A 34 -16.57 -3.12 13.42
N SER A 35 -17.22 -2.66 12.36
CA SER A 35 -18.47 -1.92 12.46
C SER A 35 -19.69 -2.85 12.37
N GLY A 36 -20.89 -2.29 12.51
CA GLY A 36 -22.14 -3.00 12.30
C GLY A 36 -22.39 -3.41 10.83
N VAL A 37 -21.62 -2.91 9.89
CA VAL A 37 -21.72 -3.22 8.46
C VAL A 37 -20.54 -4.10 8.05
N LYS A 38 -20.82 -5.30 7.54
CA LYS A 38 -19.79 -6.24 7.10
C LYS A 38 -18.89 -5.59 6.04
N GLY A 39 -17.58 -5.64 6.28
CA GLY A 39 -16.59 -5.11 5.35
C GLY A 39 -16.34 -3.60 5.45
N CYS A 40 -17.09 -2.88 6.30
CA CYS A 40 -16.84 -1.49 6.61
C CYS A 40 -16.21 -1.41 8.00
N MET A 41 -14.95 -1.01 8.08
CA MET A 41 -14.17 -1.04 9.32
C MET A 41 -14.10 0.34 9.97
N VAL A 42 -14.03 0.36 11.31
CA VAL A 42 -13.60 1.54 12.05
C VAL A 42 -12.07 1.56 12.06
N ILE A 43 -11.45 2.48 11.36
CA ILE A 43 -10.00 2.68 11.47
C ILE A 43 -9.76 3.50 12.72
N ARG A 44 -9.09 2.88 13.71
CA ARG A 44 -8.84 3.51 15.01
C ARG A 44 -7.73 4.58 14.91
N PRO A 45 -7.58 5.46 15.89
CA PRO A 45 -6.66 6.60 15.82
C PRO A 45 -5.22 6.20 15.43
N TYR A 46 -4.68 5.10 15.96
CA TYR A 46 -3.32 4.67 15.63
C TYR A 46 -3.19 4.19 14.18
N GLY A 47 -4.17 3.41 13.70
CA GLY A 47 -4.23 2.99 12.29
C GLY A 47 -4.45 4.18 11.35
N TYR A 48 -5.29 5.13 11.74
CA TYR A 48 -5.55 6.33 10.93
C TYR A 48 -4.32 7.26 10.86
N ALA A 49 -3.57 7.38 11.95
CA ALA A 49 -2.32 8.16 11.96
C ALA A 49 -1.24 7.57 11.03
N ILE A 50 -1.21 6.24 10.84
CA ILE A 50 -0.36 5.62 9.81
C ILE A 50 -0.83 6.09 8.41
N TRP A 51 -2.15 6.09 8.16
CA TRP A 51 -2.70 6.58 6.91
C TRP A 51 -2.41 8.05 6.66
N GLU A 52 -2.52 8.91 7.67
CA GLU A 52 -2.18 10.33 7.57
C GLU A 52 -0.71 10.54 7.17
N ASN A 53 0.22 9.75 7.72
CA ASN A 53 1.63 9.80 7.35
C ASN A 53 1.87 9.31 5.89
N ILE A 54 1.15 8.28 5.44
CA ILE A 54 1.15 7.84 4.04
C ILE A 54 0.65 8.97 3.14
N GLN A 55 -0.50 9.53 3.49
CA GLN A 55 -1.12 10.61 2.73
C GLN A 55 -0.20 11.82 2.62
N ALA A 56 0.40 12.24 3.72
CA ALA A 56 1.28 13.43 3.76
C ALA A 56 2.50 13.28 2.81
N ASP A 57 3.16 12.12 2.79
CA ASP A 57 4.32 11.93 1.92
C ASP A 57 3.92 11.75 0.45
N LEU A 58 2.89 10.99 0.16
CA LEU A 58 2.39 10.82 -1.21
C LEU A 58 1.84 12.13 -1.79
N ASP A 59 1.06 12.88 -1.01
CA ASP A 59 0.50 14.16 -1.45
C ASP A 59 1.59 15.20 -1.78
N ARG A 60 2.66 15.22 -0.99
CA ARG A 60 3.86 16.01 -1.30
C ARG A 60 4.46 15.62 -2.65
N ARG A 61 4.65 14.31 -2.90
CA ARG A 61 5.20 13.79 -4.17
C ARG A 61 4.31 14.13 -5.35
N PHE A 62 3.00 14.06 -5.21
CA PHE A 62 2.05 14.45 -6.26
C PHE A 62 2.12 15.95 -6.57
N LYS A 63 2.22 16.80 -5.55
CA LYS A 63 2.39 18.26 -5.74
C LYS A 63 3.71 18.61 -6.39
N GLU A 64 4.78 17.90 -6.06
CA GLU A 64 6.10 18.06 -6.72
C GLU A 64 6.06 17.72 -8.22
N THR A 65 5.14 16.87 -8.64
CA THR A 65 4.89 16.54 -10.05
C THR A 65 3.79 17.39 -10.70
N GLY A 66 3.29 18.42 -10.00
CA GLY A 66 2.34 19.40 -10.54
C GLY A 66 0.87 19.02 -10.40
N HIS A 67 0.55 17.96 -9.64
CA HIS A 67 -0.83 17.53 -9.45
C HIS A 67 -1.55 18.38 -8.40
N GLU A 68 -2.84 18.59 -8.62
CA GLU A 68 -3.74 19.33 -7.74
C GLU A 68 -4.82 18.43 -7.17
N ASN A 69 -5.15 18.62 -5.88
CA ASN A 69 -6.23 17.88 -5.24
C ASN A 69 -7.59 18.49 -5.56
N VAL A 70 -8.54 17.62 -5.87
CA VAL A 70 -9.96 17.96 -6.07
C VAL A 70 -10.82 17.03 -5.22
N TYR A 71 -12.12 17.27 -5.20
CA TYR A 71 -13.10 16.38 -4.60
C TYR A 71 -14.27 16.18 -5.56
N MET A 72 -14.51 14.94 -5.98
CA MET A 72 -15.66 14.54 -6.78
C MET A 72 -16.78 14.02 -5.87
N PRO A 73 -18.06 14.19 -6.25
CA PRO A 73 -19.19 13.66 -5.49
C PRO A 73 -19.11 12.15 -5.27
N MET A 74 -19.70 11.69 -4.16
CA MET A 74 -19.73 10.26 -3.81
C MET A 74 -20.63 9.45 -4.75
N PHE A 75 -21.72 10.04 -5.24
CA PHE A 75 -22.76 9.33 -5.99
C PHE A 75 -22.59 9.49 -7.50
N ILE A 76 -22.72 8.39 -8.21
CA ILE A 76 -22.69 8.32 -9.67
C ILE A 76 -24.08 7.92 -10.17
N PRO A 77 -24.76 8.74 -10.99
CA PRO A 77 -25.99 8.31 -11.64
C PRO A 77 -25.76 7.07 -12.51
N GLU A 78 -26.69 6.13 -12.49
CA GLU A 78 -26.59 4.91 -13.30
C GLU A 78 -26.38 5.21 -14.78
N SER A 79 -27.08 6.20 -15.32
CA SER A 79 -26.95 6.65 -16.71
C SER A 79 -25.54 7.15 -17.05
N LEU A 80 -24.86 7.77 -16.09
CA LEU A 80 -23.47 8.21 -16.27
C LEU A 80 -22.51 7.02 -16.27
N LEU A 81 -22.71 6.06 -15.37
CA LEU A 81 -21.89 4.85 -15.27
C LEU A 81 -21.98 4.00 -16.55
N GLN A 82 -23.15 3.94 -17.19
CA GLN A 82 -23.40 3.16 -18.41
C GLN A 82 -22.78 3.70 -19.69
N LYS A 83 -22.18 4.91 -19.67
CA LYS A 83 -21.56 5.50 -20.87
C LYS A 83 -20.30 4.76 -21.34
N GLU A 84 -19.63 4.06 -20.45
CA GLU A 84 -18.47 3.23 -20.77
C GLU A 84 -18.77 1.77 -20.40
N LYS A 85 -19.12 0.97 -21.42
CA LYS A 85 -19.64 -0.38 -21.25
C LYS A 85 -18.64 -1.33 -20.56
N ASP A 86 -17.39 -1.32 -21.02
CA ASP A 86 -16.36 -2.24 -20.49
C ASP A 86 -16.06 -1.94 -19.02
N HIS A 87 -16.06 -0.66 -18.66
CA HIS A 87 -15.88 -0.22 -17.28
C HIS A 87 -17.06 -0.66 -16.39
N VAL A 88 -18.29 -0.51 -16.88
CA VAL A 88 -19.50 -0.96 -16.17
C VAL A 88 -19.49 -2.46 -15.94
N GLU A 89 -19.20 -3.26 -16.97
CA GLU A 89 -19.16 -4.72 -16.87
C GLU A 89 -18.13 -5.17 -15.82
N GLY A 90 -16.99 -4.49 -15.70
CA GLY A 90 -15.97 -4.78 -14.70
C GLY A 90 -16.42 -4.51 -13.26
N PHE A 91 -17.23 -3.48 -13.02
CA PHE A 91 -17.64 -3.07 -11.66
C PHE A 91 -19.08 -3.44 -11.26
N ALA A 92 -19.93 -3.80 -12.21
CA ALA A 92 -21.35 -4.08 -11.94
C ALA A 92 -21.61 -5.04 -10.77
N PRO A 93 -20.84 -6.12 -10.57
CA PRO A 93 -21.04 -7.05 -9.46
C PRO A 93 -20.72 -6.46 -8.08
N GLU A 94 -19.92 -5.40 -8.03
CA GLU A 94 -19.39 -4.78 -6.81
C GLU A 94 -20.06 -3.45 -6.46
N CYS A 95 -21.03 -2.99 -7.25
CA CYS A 95 -21.71 -1.71 -7.00
C CYS A 95 -22.67 -1.77 -5.82
N ALA A 96 -22.60 -0.76 -4.95
CA ALA A 96 -23.61 -0.47 -3.95
C ALA A 96 -24.56 0.61 -4.50
N TRP A 97 -25.88 0.35 -4.42
CA TRP A 97 -26.88 1.21 -5.03
C TRP A 97 -27.76 1.92 -4.01
N VAL A 98 -27.94 3.22 -4.16
CA VAL A 98 -28.89 4.04 -3.44
C VAL A 98 -30.13 4.20 -4.30
N THR A 99 -31.30 3.78 -3.76
CA THR A 99 -32.58 3.76 -4.49
C THR A 99 -33.63 4.66 -3.83
N VAL A 100 -33.36 5.14 -2.61
CA VAL A 100 -34.26 6.01 -1.85
C VAL A 100 -33.48 7.20 -1.31
N GLY A 101 -33.98 8.40 -1.49
CA GLY A 101 -33.46 9.65 -0.95
C GLY A 101 -34.46 10.26 0.04
N GLY A 102 -34.09 10.40 1.30
CA GLY A 102 -35.05 10.75 2.35
C GLY A 102 -36.12 9.66 2.48
N GLN A 103 -37.38 9.97 2.16
CA GLN A 103 -38.50 9.02 2.16
C GLN A 103 -39.01 8.69 0.76
N GLU A 104 -38.43 9.27 -0.28
CA GLU A 104 -38.88 9.13 -1.66
C GLU A 104 -37.97 8.18 -2.45
N LYS A 105 -38.59 7.36 -3.30
CA LYS A 105 -37.88 6.54 -4.26
C LYS A 105 -37.25 7.43 -5.33
N LEU A 106 -35.96 7.25 -5.58
CA LEU A 106 -35.27 7.99 -6.65
C LEU A 106 -35.80 7.57 -8.02
N GLN A 107 -35.90 8.53 -8.95
CA GLN A 107 -36.25 8.26 -10.34
C GLN A 107 -35.17 7.46 -11.05
N GLU A 108 -33.91 7.70 -10.71
CA GLU A 108 -32.74 6.98 -11.16
C GLU A 108 -31.93 6.55 -9.93
N ARG A 109 -31.48 5.30 -9.90
CA ARG A 109 -30.62 4.84 -8.81
C ARG A 109 -29.21 5.41 -8.94
N LEU A 110 -28.56 5.60 -7.79
CA LEU A 110 -27.22 6.15 -7.69
C LEU A 110 -26.25 5.06 -7.21
N CYS A 111 -25.13 4.93 -7.90
CA CYS A 111 -24.03 4.07 -7.43
C CYS A 111 -23.18 4.84 -6.42
N VAL A 112 -22.89 4.22 -5.26
CA VAL A 112 -21.80 4.71 -4.41
C VAL A 112 -20.50 4.43 -5.15
N ARG A 113 -19.68 5.43 -5.44
CA ARG A 113 -18.51 5.31 -6.31
C ARG A 113 -17.60 4.13 -5.97
N PRO A 114 -17.40 3.20 -6.91
CA PRO A 114 -16.36 2.15 -6.79
C PRO A 114 -15.00 2.64 -7.29
N THR A 115 -15.02 3.65 -8.14
CA THR A 115 -13.93 4.43 -8.73
C THR A 115 -14.56 5.64 -9.42
N SER A 116 -13.81 6.63 -9.86
CA SER A 116 -14.37 7.93 -10.27
C SER A 116 -14.09 8.33 -11.72
N GLU A 117 -13.62 7.44 -12.60
CA GLU A 117 -13.32 7.75 -14.00
C GLU A 117 -14.47 8.49 -14.69
N THR A 118 -15.69 8.00 -14.52
CA THR A 118 -16.87 8.58 -15.17
C THR A 118 -17.22 9.98 -14.66
N LEU A 119 -17.03 10.24 -13.35
CA LEU A 119 -17.23 11.56 -12.76
C LEU A 119 -16.18 12.56 -13.26
N PHE A 120 -14.93 12.14 -13.33
CA PHE A 120 -13.86 12.98 -13.89
C PHE A 120 -14.10 13.29 -15.35
N CYS A 121 -14.52 12.30 -16.16
CA CYS A 121 -14.84 12.53 -17.56
C CYS A 121 -16.01 13.51 -17.75
N GLU A 122 -17.06 13.40 -16.94
CA GLU A 122 -18.16 14.37 -16.96
C GLU A 122 -17.71 15.80 -16.63
N HIS A 123 -16.82 15.94 -15.65
CA HIS A 123 -16.26 17.22 -15.26
C HIS A 123 -15.31 17.76 -16.33
N TYR A 124 -14.40 16.95 -16.83
CA TYR A 124 -13.43 17.33 -17.85
C TYR A 124 -14.09 17.79 -19.15
N LYS A 125 -15.22 17.19 -19.54
CA LYS A 125 -16.00 17.66 -20.67
C LYS A 125 -16.42 19.13 -20.57
N LYS A 126 -16.62 19.64 -19.35
CA LYS A 126 -17.04 21.03 -19.11
C LYS A 126 -15.87 22.00 -19.12
N ILE A 127 -14.66 21.57 -18.81
CA ILE A 127 -13.52 22.47 -18.57
C ILE A 127 -12.38 22.34 -19.59
N ILE A 128 -12.40 21.31 -20.45
CA ILE A 128 -11.42 21.13 -21.53
C ILE A 128 -12.05 21.60 -22.84
N ASN A 129 -11.52 22.67 -23.43
CA ASN A 129 -12.01 23.25 -24.68
C ASN A 129 -10.90 23.46 -25.70
N THR A 130 -9.69 23.77 -25.23
CA THR A 130 -8.53 24.04 -26.10
C THR A 130 -7.30 23.32 -25.57
N TYR A 131 -6.26 23.17 -26.41
CA TYR A 131 -4.98 22.60 -25.99
C TYR A 131 -4.33 23.32 -24.80
N ARG A 132 -4.70 24.59 -24.54
CA ARG A 132 -4.19 25.35 -23.38
C ARG A 132 -4.77 24.89 -22.05
N ASP A 133 -5.87 24.15 -22.07
CA ASP A 133 -6.50 23.57 -20.87
C ASP A 133 -5.82 22.28 -20.43
N LEU A 134 -4.93 21.73 -21.24
CA LEU A 134 -4.20 20.49 -21.02
C LEU A 134 -2.73 20.75 -20.63
N PRO A 135 -2.09 19.87 -19.84
CA PRO A 135 -2.72 18.72 -19.20
C PRO A 135 -3.60 19.09 -18.01
N LYS A 136 -4.59 18.24 -17.69
CA LYS A 136 -5.31 18.26 -16.41
C LYS A 136 -4.72 17.19 -15.51
N LEU A 137 -4.21 17.58 -14.36
CA LEU A 137 -3.47 16.73 -13.43
C LEU A 137 -4.16 16.73 -12.07
N TYR A 138 -5.27 15.99 -11.96
CA TYR A 138 -6.07 15.98 -10.74
C TYR A 138 -5.93 14.66 -9.97
N ASN A 139 -5.91 14.80 -8.66
CA ASN A 139 -5.94 13.73 -7.68
C ASN A 139 -7.04 13.97 -6.66
N GLN A 140 -7.65 12.92 -6.12
CA GLN A 140 -8.50 13.04 -4.94
C GLN A 140 -8.15 12.00 -3.89
N TRP A 141 -8.27 12.41 -2.63
CA TRP A 141 -8.25 11.56 -1.46
C TRP A 141 -9.69 11.32 -1.02
N CYS A 142 -10.14 10.07 -1.01
CA CYS A 142 -11.53 9.76 -0.72
C CYS A 142 -11.72 8.33 -0.25
N SER A 143 -12.95 7.96 0.11
CA SER A 143 -13.39 6.57 0.22
C SER A 143 -14.10 6.13 -1.06
N VAL A 144 -14.06 4.82 -1.31
CA VAL A 144 -14.85 4.13 -2.34
C VAL A 144 -15.48 2.88 -1.76
N VAL A 145 -16.52 2.39 -2.42
CA VAL A 145 -17.24 1.18 -2.00
C VAL A 145 -17.23 0.16 -3.13
N ARG A 146 -16.69 -1.02 -2.82
CA ARG A 146 -16.73 -2.22 -3.67
C ARG A 146 -17.31 -3.35 -2.83
N TRP A 147 -18.51 -3.84 -3.18
CA TRP A 147 -19.27 -4.77 -2.35
C TRP A 147 -18.66 -6.16 -2.37
N GLU A 148 -17.71 -6.38 -1.48
CA GLU A 148 -16.90 -7.61 -1.42
C GLU A 148 -17.59 -8.71 -0.62
N LYS A 149 -17.56 -9.94 -1.13
CA LYS A 149 -18.12 -11.12 -0.44
C LYS A 149 -17.27 -11.57 0.73
N THR A 150 -15.95 -11.52 0.57
CA THR A 150 -14.97 -11.91 1.59
C THR A 150 -14.09 -10.72 1.91
N THR A 151 -14.01 -10.37 3.19
CA THR A 151 -13.29 -9.17 3.64
C THR A 151 -12.18 -9.51 4.62
N ARG A 152 -11.11 -8.71 4.59
CA ARG A 152 -10.00 -8.73 5.53
C ARG A 152 -9.52 -7.29 5.76
N PRO A 153 -9.33 -6.84 7.00
CA PRO A 153 -8.92 -5.46 7.31
C PRO A 153 -7.73 -5.00 6.46
N PHE A 154 -7.79 -3.79 5.93
CA PHE A 154 -6.86 -3.14 5.01
C PHE A 154 -6.65 -3.82 3.65
N LEU A 155 -6.68 -5.14 3.57
CA LEU A 155 -6.36 -5.88 2.33
C LEU A 155 -7.51 -5.94 1.35
N ARG A 156 -8.72 -6.20 1.87
CA ARG A 156 -9.95 -6.31 1.09
C ARG A 156 -11.12 -5.94 1.98
N THR A 157 -11.67 -4.75 1.83
CA THR A 157 -12.82 -4.25 2.57
C THR A 157 -13.86 -3.70 1.61
N SER A 158 -15.13 -3.67 2.04
CA SER A 158 -16.19 -3.13 1.19
C SER A 158 -16.09 -1.63 1.04
N GLU A 159 -15.72 -0.92 2.09
CA GLU A 159 -15.31 0.48 2.04
C GLU A 159 -13.82 0.59 2.37
N PHE A 160 -13.09 1.41 1.65
CA PHE A 160 -11.69 1.70 1.94
C PHE A 160 -11.32 3.12 1.54
N LEU A 161 -10.29 3.65 2.22
CA LEU A 161 -9.68 4.92 1.88
C LEU A 161 -8.60 4.70 0.82
N TRP A 162 -8.53 5.62 -0.10
CA TRP A 162 -7.53 5.60 -1.14
C TRP A 162 -7.22 7.01 -1.68
N GLN A 163 -6.30 7.05 -2.59
CA GLN A 163 -6.13 8.15 -3.51
C GLN A 163 -6.35 7.62 -4.93
N GLU A 164 -6.95 8.43 -5.76
CA GLU A 164 -7.10 8.19 -7.20
C GLU A 164 -6.72 9.45 -7.98
N GLY A 165 -5.76 9.30 -8.88
CA GLY A 165 -5.40 10.34 -9.82
C GLY A 165 -6.08 10.07 -11.17
N HIS A 166 -6.55 11.13 -11.82
CA HIS A 166 -7.17 11.09 -13.14
C HIS A 166 -6.66 12.26 -13.93
N THR A 167 -5.96 11.99 -15.04
CA THR A 167 -5.32 13.03 -15.83
C THR A 167 -5.76 12.98 -17.29
N MET A 168 -5.71 14.13 -17.96
CA MET A 168 -5.97 14.26 -19.39
C MET A 168 -4.80 15.01 -20.05
N HIS A 169 -4.36 14.52 -21.19
CA HIS A 169 -3.17 14.99 -21.92
C HIS A 169 -3.47 15.27 -23.38
N GLU A 170 -2.68 16.17 -23.99
CA GLU A 170 -2.82 16.52 -25.40
C GLU A 170 -2.45 15.34 -26.30
N THR A 171 -1.37 14.60 -25.96
CA THR A 171 -0.84 13.52 -26.79
C THR A 171 -0.80 12.18 -26.06
N GLU A 172 -0.70 11.10 -26.85
CA GLU A 172 -0.48 9.75 -26.37
C GLU A 172 0.83 9.64 -25.58
N GLU A 173 1.90 10.25 -26.10
CA GLU A 173 3.23 10.22 -25.50
C GLU A 173 3.21 10.84 -24.10
N GLU A 174 2.58 12.00 -23.94
CA GLU A 174 2.45 12.67 -22.64
C GLU A 174 1.67 11.80 -21.63
N ALA A 175 0.59 11.18 -22.08
CA ALA A 175 -0.22 10.29 -21.22
C ALA A 175 0.54 9.03 -20.82
N ARG A 176 1.30 8.42 -21.74
CA ARG A 176 2.15 7.26 -21.44
C ARG A 176 3.28 7.62 -20.48
N GLU A 177 3.92 8.76 -20.68
CA GLU A 177 4.93 9.27 -19.75
C GLU A 177 4.37 9.49 -18.36
N GLU A 178 3.18 10.08 -18.25
CA GLU A 178 2.49 10.29 -16.97
C GLU A 178 2.16 8.96 -16.29
N THR A 179 1.66 7.98 -17.03
CA THR A 179 1.36 6.65 -16.50
C THR A 179 2.58 6.00 -15.85
N LEU A 180 3.74 6.07 -16.50
CA LEU A 180 4.99 5.53 -15.98
C LEU A 180 5.57 6.38 -14.85
N ARG A 181 5.47 7.70 -14.94
CA ARG A 181 5.90 8.63 -13.87
C ARG A 181 5.20 8.30 -12.56
N MET A 182 3.89 8.12 -12.58
CA MET A 182 3.13 7.83 -11.36
C MET A 182 3.38 6.43 -10.82
N LEU A 183 3.65 5.46 -11.69
CA LEU A 183 4.13 4.14 -11.27
C LEU A 183 5.46 4.25 -10.50
N HIS A 184 6.41 5.05 -11.01
CA HIS A 184 7.70 5.27 -10.34
C HIS A 184 7.56 6.05 -9.03
N VAL A 185 6.67 7.04 -8.96
CA VAL A 185 6.35 7.73 -7.69
C VAL A 185 5.91 6.73 -6.63
N TYR A 186 5.06 5.77 -6.99
CA TYR A 186 4.64 4.71 -6.06
C TYR A 186 5.79 3.77 -5.69
N SER A 187 6.60 3.35 -6.66
CA SER A 187 7.75 2.48 -6.42
C SER A 187 8.76 3.13 -5.47
N ASP A 188 9.07 4.40 -5.70
CA ASP A 188 9.98 5.18 -4.85
C ASP A 188 9.39 5.37 -3.45
N PHE A 189 8.09 5.63 -3.33
CA PHE A 189 7.41 5.70 -2.05
C PHE A 189 7.50 4.38 -1.27
N TYR A 190 7.26 3.24 -1.93
CA TYR A 190 7.39 1.92 -1.30
C TYR A 190 8.80 1.69 -0.76
N LYS A 191 9.82 2.03 -1.53
CA LYS A 191 11.23 1.89 -1.12
C LYS A 191 11.61 2.89 -0.02
N GLU A 192 11.37 4.17 -0.25
CA GLU A 192 11.92 5.25 0.56
C GLU A 192 11.14 5.54 1.85
N THR A 193 9.87 5.15 1.88
CA THR A 193 8.98 5.44 3.01
C THR A 193 8.48 4.20 3.70
N LEU A 194 8.06 3.18 2.94
CA LEU A 194 7.57 1.92 3.50
C LEU A 194 8.67 0.87 3.73
N ALA A 195 9.90 1.10 3.25
CA ALA A 195 11.00 0.12 3.28
C ALA A 195 10.61 -1.23 2.65
N ILE A 196 9.80 -1.22 1.58
CA ILE A 196 9.29 -2.41 0.91
C ILE A 196 9.82 -2.45 -0.54
N PRO A 197 10.60 -3.47 -0.92
CA PRO A 197 10.95 -3.73 -2.30
C PRO A 197 9.73 -4.27 -3.06
N ALA A 198 9.60 -3.91 -4.33
CA ALA A 198 8.52 -4.38 -5.18
C ALA A 198 9.00 -4.63 -6.61
N VAL A 199 8.43 -5.64 -7.27
CA VAL A 199 8.57 -5.81 -8.71
C VAL A 199 7.58 -4.87 -9.39
N ILE A 200 8.02 -4.20 -10.45
CA ILE A 200 7.18 -3.31 -11.26
C ILE A 200 7.14 -3.79 -12.70
N GLY A 201 5.99 -3.66 -13.34
CA GLY A 201 5.84 -4.06 -14.73
C GLY A 201 4.42 -3.89 -15.25
N ARG A 202 4.20 -4.35 -16.47
CA ARG A 202 2.90 -4.30 -17.15
C ARG A 202 2.08 -5.55 -16.84
N LYS A 203 0.78 -5.38 -16.62
CA LYS A 203 -0.19 -6.47 -16.52
C LYS A 203 -0.41 -7.12 -17.89
N THR A 204 -0.76 -8.40 -17.88
CA THR A 204 -1.25 -9.08 -19.08
C THR A 204 -2.64 -8.56 -19.48
N GLU A 205 -3.06 -8.82 -20.73
CA GLU A 205 -4.39 -8.42 -21.21
C GLU A 205 -5.53 -8.94 -20.32
N LYS A 206 -5.34 -10.11 -19.73
CA LYS A 206 -6.32 -10.72 -18.82
C LYS A 206 -6.42 -10.04 -17.46
N GLU A 207 -5.32 -9.55 -16.94
CA GLU A 207 -5.24 -8.99 -15.58
C GLU A 207 -5.23 -7.45 -15.59
N LYS A 208 -5.34 -6.80 -16.74
CA LYS A 208 -5.42 -5.34 -16.85
C LYS A 208 -6.75 -4.80 -16.31
N PHE A 209 -6.76 -3.54 -15.96
CA PHE A 209 -7.95 -2.84 -15.48
C PHE A 209 -8.99 -2.68 -16.59
N ALA A 210 -10.26 -2.85 -16.26
CA ALA A 210 -11.36 -2.77 -17.20
C ALA A 210 -11.47 -1.37 -17.85
N GLY A 211 -11.42 -1.30 -19.17
CA GLY A 211 -11.42 -0.06 -19.94
C GLY A 211 -10.04 0.54 -20.21
N ALA A 212 -8.97 0.05 -19.57
CA ALA A 212 -7.61 0.52 -19.85
C ALA A 212 -7.03 -0.19 -21.09
N GLU A 213 -6.21 0.53 -21.86
CA GLU A 213 -5.37 -0.06 -22.90
C GLU A 213 -4.18 -0.78 -22.29
N GLU A 214 -3.54 -0.18 -21.28
CA GLU A 214 -2.43 -0.77 -20.54
C GLU A 214 -2.59 -0.51 -19.04
N THR A 215 -2.19 -1.49 -18.24
CA THR A 215 -2.13 -1.40 -16.78
C THR A 215 -0.73 -1.75 -16.32
N TYR A 216 -0.15 -0.90 -15.52
CA TYR A 216 1.12 -1.14 -14.82
C TYR A 216 0.86 -1.32 -13.33
N THR A 217 1.73 -2.07 -12.66
CA THR A 217 1.51 -2.52 -11.29
C THR A 217 2.80 -2.50 -10.47
N ILE A 218 2.63 -2.36 -9.16
CA ILE A 218 3.65 -2.59 -8.15
C ILE A 218 3.27 -3.86 -7.40
N GLU A 219 4.18 -4.83 -7.38
CA GLU A 219 3.97 -6.17 -6.82
C GLU A 219 4.99 -6.48 -5.70
N PRO A 220 4.77 -6.01 -4.46
CA PRO A 220 5.55 -6.45 -3.34
C PRO A 220 5.23 -7.90 -2.97
N MET A 221 6.23 -8.60 -2.41
CA MET A 221 6.07 -9.93 -1.85
C MET A 221 5.92 -9.85 -0.34
N MET A 222 4.91 -10.52 0.20
CA MET A 222 4.69 -10.65 1.64
C MET A 222 5.66 -11.67 2.24
N HIS A 223 5.83 -11.66 3.56
CA HIS A 223 6.77 -12.54 4.24
C HIS A 223 6.56 -14.03 3.91
N ASN A 224 5.31 -14.45 3.77
CA ASN A 224 4.93 -15.82 3.42
C ASN A 224 5.07 -16.18 1.93
N GLY A 225 5.61 -15.30 1.10
CA GLY A 225 5.80 -15.53 -0.33
C GLY A 225 4.58 -15.26 -1.22
N VAL A 226 3.48 -14.76 -0.66
CA VAL A 226 2.30 -14.37 -1.44
C VAL A 226 2.47 -12.95 -1.98
N ALA A 227 2.08 -12.73 -3.25
CA ALA A 227 2.13 -11.41 -3.87
C ALA A 227 0.93 -10.54 -3.43
N LEU A 228 1.16 -9.25 -3.38
CA LEU A 228 0.11 -8.24 -3.18
C LEU A 228 0.18 -7.22 -4.31
N GLN A 229 -0.95 -6.87 -4.91
CA GLN A 229 -1.01 -5.71 -5.79
C GLN A 229 -0.99 -4.44 -4.94
N GLY A 230 0.15 -3.77 -4.91
CA GLY A 230 0.40 -2.62 -4.02
C GLY A 230 -0.12 -1.29 -4.55
N GLY A 231 -0.24 -1.17 -5.87
CA GLY A 231 -0.73 0.01 -6.56
C GLY A 231 -0.72 -0.21 -8.06
N THR A 232 -1.50 0.58 -8.80
CA THR A 232 -1.61 0.49 -10.25
C THR A 232 -1.60 1.86 -10.91
N SER A 233 -1.15 1.90 -12.15
CA SER A 233 -1.19 3.05 -13.03
C SER A 233 -1.67 2.60 -14.41
N HIS A 234 -2.67 3.31 -14.96
CA HIS A 234 -3.39 2.90 -16.17
C HIS A 234 -3.26 3.95 -17.27
N TYR A 235 -3.03 3.49 -18.48
CA TYR A 235 -3.19 4.26 -19.70
C TYR A 235 -4.49 3.84 -20.40
N PHE A 236 -5.38 4.80 -20.66
CA PHE A 236 -6.71 4.55 -21.26
C PHE A 236 -6.80 4.92 -22.73
N GLY A 237 -5.76 5.49 -23.32
CA GLY A 237 -5.88 6.06 -24.64
C GLY A 237 -6.88 7.20 -24.68
N ASP A 238 -7.62 7.30 -25.79
CA ASP A 238 -8.68 8.30 -26.01
C ASP A 238 -10.10 7.69 -25.92
N GLY A 239 -10.23 6.44 -25.50
CA GLY A 239 -11.52 5.71 -25.47
C GLY A 239 -12.57 6.38 -24.59
N PHE A 240 -12.22 6.73 -23.35
CA PHE A 240 -13.13 7.48 -22.46
C PHE A 240 -13.46 8.87 -23.00
N ALA A 241 -12.50 9.57 -23.58
CA ALA A 241 -12.76 10.88 -24.19
C ALA A 241 -13.77 10.78 -25.33
N LYS A 242 -13.69 9.75 -26.17
CA LYS A 242 -14.66 9.46 -27.22
C LYS A 242 -16.03 9.12 -26.66
N SER A 243 -16.13 8.23 -25.69
CA SER A 243 -17.39 7.79 -25.07
C SER A 243 -18.12 8.93 -24.37
N PHE A 244 -17.39 9.87 -23.76
CA PHE A 244 -17.95 11.03 -23.08
C PHE A 244 -18.07 12.28 -23.97
N GLY A 245 -17.51 12.25 -25.17
CA GLY A 245 -17.48 13.39 -26.09
C GLY A 245 -16.63 14.55 -25.55
N ILE A 246 -15.46 14.24 -25.00
CA ILE A 246 -14.48 15.23 -24.53
C ILE A 246 -13.56 15.55 -25.69
N THR A 247 -13.63 16.78 -26.20
CA THR A 247 -12.79 17.26 -27.30
C THR A 247 -12.14 18.58 -26.96
N TYR A 248 -10.99 18.84 -27.56
CA TYR A 248 -10.32 20.14 -27.48
C TYR A 248 -9.89 20.64 -28.87
N THR A 249 -9.85 21.94 -29.04
CA THR A 249 -9.30 22.56 -30.24
C THR A 249 -7.77 22.60 -30.14
N GLY A 250 -7.09 21.90 -31.03
CA GLY A 250 -5.64 21.87 -31.11
C GLY A 250 -5.02 23.14 -31.71
N LYS A 251 -3.69 23.20 -31.72
CA LYS A 251 -2.91 24.28 -32.36
C LYS A 251 -3.18 24.39 -33.86
N ASP A 252 -3.61 23.31 -34.48
CA ASP A 252 -4.01 23.19 -35.88
C ASP A 252 -5.43 23.63 -36.17
N ASN A 253 -6.13 24.18 -35.17
CA ASN A 253 -7.56 24.59 -35.22
C ASN A 253 -8.54 23.43 -35.54
N LYS A 254 -8.13 22.17 -35.27
CA LYS A 254 -9.01 20.99 -35.41
C LYS A 254 -9.42 20.47 -34.05
N LEU A 255 -10.50 19.69 -34.01
CA LEU A 255 -10.93 18.99 -32.82
C LEU A 255 -10.14 17.68 -32.66
N HIS A 256 -9.65 17.46 -31.45
CA HIS A 256 -8.93 16.27 -31.03
C HIS A 256 -9.55 15.69 -29.76
N TYR A 257 -9.31 14.40 -29.50
CA TYR A 257 -9.64 13.73 -28.25
C TYR A 257 -8.40 13.69 -27.36
N PRO A 258 -8.49 14.10 -26.08
CA PRO A 258 -7.37 13.96 -25.16
C PRO A 258 -7.16 12.51 -24.75
N HIS A 259 -5.95 12.19 -24.32
CA HIS A 259 -5.55 10.89 -23.78
C HIS A 259 -5.61 10.88 -22.26
N GLN A 260 -6.17 9.81 -21.68
CA GLN A 260 -6.44 9.71 -20.26
C GLN A 260 -5.52 8.73 -19.54
N THR A 261 -5.19 9.06 -18.29
CA THR A 261 -4.58 8.14 -17.34
C THR A 261 -5.38 8.09 -16.04
N SER A 262 -5.23 6.99 -15.30
CA SER A 262 -5.59 6.96 -13.88
C SER A 262 -4.59 6.11 -13.09
N TRP A 263 -4.45 6.41 -11.81
CA TRP A 263 -3.50 5.73 -10.94
C TRP A 263 -3.97 5.81 -9.49
N GLY A 264 -3.73 4.75 -8.71
CA GLY A 264 -4.27 4.66 -7.36
C GLY A 264 -3.55 3.71 -6.43
N VAL A 265 -3.54 4.10 -5.15
CA VAL A 265 -3.13 3.29 -4.00
C VAL A 265 -4.10 3.48 -2.85
N SER A 266 -4.20 2.48 -1.98
CA SER A 266 -5.20 2.46 -0.91
C SER A 266 -4.58 2.13 0.45
N THR A 267 -5.41 2.10 1.47
CA THR A 267 -5.07 1.57 2.81
C THR A 267 -4.55 0.12 2.79
N ARG A 268 -4.60 -0.57 1.64
CA ARG A 268 -3.93 -1.87 1.44
C ARG A 268 -2.42 -1.80 1.73
N MET A 269 -1.79 -0.64 1.57
CA MET A 269 -0.39 -0.42 1.94
C MET A 269 -0.12 -0.68 3.43
N ILE A 270 -1.09 -0.42 4.31
CA ILE A 270 -0.98 -0.74 5.75
C ILE A 270 -0.96 -2.26 5.93
N GLY A 271 -1.78 -2.99 5.18
CA GLY A 271 -1.72 -4.45 5.15
C GLY A 271 -0.37 -4.98 4.67
N ALA A 272 0.20 -4.36 3.64
CA ALA A 272 1.55 -4.69 3.16
C ALA A 272 2.61 -4.47 4.24
N LEU A 273 2.58 -3.33 4.94
CA LEU A 273 3.50 -3.04 6.06
C LEU A 273 3.47 -4.14 7.12
N ILE A 274 2.27 -4.57 7.53
CA ILE A 274 2.08 -5.64 8.51
C ILE A 274 2.70 -6.94 7.98
N MET A 275 2.31 -7.36 6.79
CA MET A 275 2.71 -8.66 6.23
C MET A 275 4.17 -8.75 5.82
N VAL A 276 4.85 -7.64 5.56
CA VAL A 276 6.27 -7.61 5.21
C VAL A 276 7.17 -7.52 6.44
N HIS A 277 6.83 -6.64 7.38
CA HIS A 277 7.77 -6.23 8.43
C HIS A 277 7.46 -6.76 9.83
N SER A 278 6.18 -7.03 10.15
CA SER A 278 5.77 -7.38 11.50
C SER A 278 6.22 -8.78 11.91
N ASP A 279 6.34 -9.01 13.21
CA ASP A 279 6.79 -10.26 13.83
C ASP A 279 5.76 -10.83 14.82
N ASP A 280 6.14 -11.83 15.60
CA ASP A 280 5.28 -12.48 16.60
C ASP A 280 5.07 -11.66 17.89
N ASP A 281 5.69 -10.50 18.00
CA ASP A 281 5.50 -9.56 19.11
C ASP A 281 4.69 -8.32 18.70
N GLY A 282 4.28 -8.22 17.43
CA GLY A 282 3.41 -7.17 16.93
C GLY A 282 3.93 -6.44 15.67
N LEU A 283 3.53 -5.19 15.52
CA LEU A 283 3.98 -4.34 14.42
C LEU A 283 5.49 -4.09 14.48
N VAL A 284 6.09 -3.96 13.30
CA VAL A 284 7.40 -3.35 13.09
C VAL A 284 7.23 -2.30 12.00
N LEU A 285 7.27 -1.03 12.37
CA LEU A 285 6.99 0.07 11.45
C LEU A 285 8.27 0.75 10.99
N PRO A 286 8.40 1.04 9.69
CA PRO A 286 9.46 1.92 9.20
C PRO A 286 9.38 3.29 9.88
N PRO A 287 10.52 3.92 10.23
CA PRO A 287 10.52 5.16 11.00
C PRO A 287 9.69 6.29 10.40
N LYS A 288 9.73 6.47 9.08
CA LYS A 288 9.01 7.56 8.40
C LYS A 288 7.49 7.47 8.57
N ILE A 289 6.96 6.25 8.65
CA ILE A 289 5.51 6.01 8.65
C ILE A 289 4.94 5.85 10.06
N SER A 290 5.76 5.55 11.04
CA SER A 290 5.33 5.29 12.42
C SER A 290 4.69 6.55 13.05
N PRO A 291 3.47 6.47 13.60
CA PRO A 291 2.84 7.58 14.30
C PRO A 291 3.66 8.08 15.49
N ILE A 292 4.31 7.16 16.18
CA ILE A 292 5.26 7.42 17.25
C ILE A 292 6.61 6.88 16.77
N GLN A 293 7.61 7.75 16.63
CA GLN A 293 8.96 7.34 16.23
C GLN A 293 9.82 6.97 17.42
N VAL A 294 9.60 7.66 18.54
CA VAL A 294 10.33 7.43 19.79
C VAL A 294 9.34 7.33 20.95
N ALA A 295 9.33 6.19 21.63
CA ALA A 295 8.68 6.03 22.93
C ALA A 295 9.70 6.29 24.03
N LEU A 296 9.48 7.33 24.84
CA LEU A 296 10.34 7.68 25.96
C LEU A 296 9.69 7.21 27.25
N ILE A 297 10.38 6.33 27.99
CA ILE A 297 9.83 5.63 29.15
C ILE A 297 10.70 5.93 30.37
N PRO A 298 10.16 6.72 31.33
CA PRO A 298 10.82 6.93 32.62
C PRO A 298 10.68 5.65 33.47
N VAL A 299 11.82 5.08 33.85
CA VAL A 299 11.90 3.91 34.75
C VAL A 299 12.03 4.41 36.20
N ALA A 300 11.21 3.87 37.08
CA ALA A 300 11.12 4.36 38.46
C ALA A 300 10.79 5.88 38.53
N GLN A 301 9.78 6.29 37.77
CA GLN A 301 9.37 7.68 37.58
C GLN A 301 8.99 8.42 38.87
N HIS A 302 8.71 7.67 39.97
CA HIS A 302 8.43 8.23 41.31
C HIS A 302 9.68 8.75 42.00
N LYS A 303 10.89 8.45 41.49
CA LYS A 303 12.15 9.00 42.04
C LYS A 303 12.35 10.42 41.56
N GLU A 304 12.90 11.25 42.46
CA GLU A 304 13.20 12.65 42.21
C GLU A 304 14.08 12.85 40.95
N GLY A 305 13.74 13.81 40.13
CA GLY A 305 14.48 14.19 38.92
C GLY A 305 14.25 13.33 37.69
N VAL A 306 13.57 12.16 37.81
CA VAL A 306 13.37 11.25 36.65
C VAL A 306 12.38 11.79 35.64
N LEU A 307 11.23 12.29 36.11
CA LEU A 307 10.21 12.87 35.20
C LEU A 307 10.68 14.15 34.55
N GLU A 308 11.37 15.01 35.32
CA GLU A 308 11.94 16.27 34.85
C GLU A 308 12.96 16.01 33.74
N LYS A 309 13.85 15.03 33.92
CA LYS A 309 14.84 14.65 32.92
C LYS A 309 14.17 14.02 31.69
N ALA A 310 13.18 13.16 31.88
CA ALA A 310 12.42 12.58 30.76
C ALA A 310 11.71 13.67 29.93
N GLU A 311 11.12 14.69 30.57
CA GLU A 311 10.48 15.81 29.86
C GLU A 311 11.50 16.69 29.11
N GLU A 312 12.70 16.86 29.67
CA GLU A 312 13.80 17.55 28.99
C GLU A 312 14.20 16.80 27.71
N LEU A 313 14.39 15.47 27.79
CA LEU A 313 14.72 14.62 26.66
C LEU A 313 13.59 14.61 25.61
N ARG A 314 12.34 14.55 26.06
CA ARG A 314 11.18 14.63 25.16
C ARG A 314 11.21 15.92 24.34
N LYS A 315 11.45 17.07 24.98
CA LYS A 315 11.54 18.37 24.31
C LYS A 315 12.68 18.41 23.29
N ALA A 316 13.82 17.84 23.63
CA ALA A 316 14.98 17.77 22.73
C ALA A 316 14.67 16.90 21.49
N LEU A 317 14.16 15.68 21.70
CA LEU A 317 13.80 14.75 20.63
C LEU A 317 12.64 15.24 19.76
N ALA A 318 11.64 15.91 20.37
CA ALA A 318 10.44 16.39 19.66
C ALA A 318 10.73 17.48 18.62
N LYS A 319 11.91 18.07 18.62
CA LYS A 319 12.34 19.01 17.56
C LYS A 319 12.54 18.32 16.20
N LYS A 320 12.75 16.99 16.20
CA LYS A 320 13.03 16.20 15.00
C LYS A 320 12.10 15.00 14.81
N PHE A 321 11.50 14.49 15.89
CA PHE A 321 10.75 13.22 15.88
C PHE A 321 9.36 13.36 16.48
N ARG A 322 8.47 12.44 16.11
CA ARG A 322 7.19 12.23 16.80
C ARG A 322 7.46 11.41 18.07
N VAL A 323 7.42 12.06 19.22
CA VAL A 323 7.81 11.47 20.51
C VAL A 323 6.60 11.30 21.42
N LYS A 324 6.48 10.12 22.01
CA LYS A 324 5.55 9.84 23.10
C LYS A 324 6.31 9.63 24.40
N LEU A 325 6.14 10.54 25.35
CA LEU A 325 6.53 10.31 26.74
C LEU A 325 5.39 9.55 27.44
N ASP A 326 5.69 8.38 27.99
CA ASP A 326 4.72 7.60 28.75
C ASP A 326 5.00 7.71 30.26
N SER A 327 4.36 8.69 30.88
CA SER A 327 4.37 8.93 32.33
C SER A 327 3.16 8.30 33.04
N SER A 328 2.44 7.39 32.40
CA SER A 328 1.34 6.65 33.05
C SER A 328 1.82 5.83 34.24
N ASP A 329 0.90 5.32 35.05
CA ASP A 329 1.17 4.51 36.23
C ASP A 329 1.44 3.02 35.94
N HIS A 330 1.39 2.62 34.66
CA HIS A 330 1.74 1.27 34.24
C HIS A 330 3.19 0.93 34.53
N ALA A 331 3.44 -0.34 34.88
CA ALA A 331 4.80 -0.84 35.08
C ALA A 331 5.63 -0.73 33.79
N PRO A 332 6.96 -0.49 33.88
CA PRO A 332 7.81 -0.34 32.70
C PRO A 332 7.72 -1.51 31.72
N GLY A 333 7.65 -2.75 32.21
CA GLY A 333 7.51 -3.93 31.36
C GLY A 333 6.21 -3.95 30.53
N TRP A 334 5.11 -3.44 31.07
CA TRP A 334 3.86 -3.27 30.32
C TRP A 334 4.03 -2.22 29.22
N LYS A 335 4.64 -1.07 29.54
CA LYS A 335 4.91 0.00 28.56
C LYS A 335 5.81 -0.50 27.43
N PHE A 336 6.83 -1.31 27.75
CA PHE A 336 7.70 -1.89 26.74
C PHE A 336 6.91 -2.77 25.76
N ALA A 337 6.08 -3.66 26.29
CA ALA A 337 5.26 -4.56 25.48
C ALA A 337 4.21 -3.81 24.64
N GLU A 338 3.62 -2.74 25.17
CA GLU A 338 2.65 -1.87 24.47
C GLU A 338 3.28 -1.22 23.23
N TYR A 339 4.47 -0.60 23.39
CA TYR A 339 5.13 0.05 22.26
C TYR A 339 5.81 -0.94 21.30
N GLU A 340 6.14 -2.15 21.76
CA GLU A 340 6.55 -3.26 20.91
C GLU A 340 5.39 -3.74 20.03
N MET A 341 4.21 -3.94 20.61
CA MET A 341 2.99 -4.30 19.86
C MET A 341 2.63 -3.23 18.82
N LYS A 342 2.78 -1.95 19.14
CA LYS A 342 2.53 -0.82 18.25
C LYS A 342 3.64 -0.57 17.22
N GLY A 343 4.73 -1.32 17.28
CA GLY A 343 5.82 -1.24 16.30
C GLY A 343 6.61 0.05 16.32
N VAL A 344 6.69 0.72 17.48
CA VAL A 344 7.43 1.98 17.61
C VAL A 344 8.91 1.72 17.38
N PRO A 345 9.56 2.38 16.40
CA PRO A 345 10.92 2.04 15.96
C PRO A 345 11.98 2.10 17.05
N VAL A 346 11.89 3.10 17.92
CA VAL A 346 12.89 3.37 18.97
C VAL A 346 12.20 3.58 20.31
N ARG A 347 12.68 2.87 21.32
CA ARG A 347 12.34 3.11 22.72
C ARG A 347 13.56 3.69 23.43
N VAL A 348 13.36 4.76 24.18
CA VAL A 348 14.36 5.37 25.05
C VAL A 348 13.93 5.18 26.51
N GLU A 349 14.79 4.58 27.31
CA GLU A 349 14.56 4.32 28.73
C GLU A 349 15.48 5.25 29.54
N ILE A 350 14.95 5.87 30.59
CA ILE A 350 15.70 6.76 31.50
C ILE A 350 15.28 6.49 32.93
N GLY A 351 16.25 6.16 33.79
CA GLY A 351 16.06 5.93 35.22
C GLY A 351 17.10 6.62 36.05
N PRO A 352 17.02 6.53 37.41
CA PRO A 352 17.96 7.23 38.32
C PRO A 352 19.43 6.89 38.02
N LYS A 353 19.76 5.62 37.82
CA LYS A 353 21.14 5.18 37.52
C LYS A 353 21.66 5.70 36.17
N ASP A 354 20.76 5.88 35.22
CA ASP A 354 21.09 6.42 33.90
C ASP A 354 21.42 7.90 34.01
N ILE A 355 20.61 8.64 34.76
CA ILE A 355 20.84 10.08 35.03
C ILE A 355 22.19 10.29 35.73
N GLU A 356 22.50 9.49 36.77
CA GLU A 356 23.79 9.57 37.48
C GLU A 356 24.98 9.39 36.54
N LYS A 357 24.85 8.58 35.50
CA LYS A 357 25.90 8.27 34.51
C LYS A 357 25.82 9.16 33.26
N ASN A 358 24.96 10.16 33.24
CA ASN A 358 24.68 10.99 32.07
C ASN A 358 24.40 10.19 30.79
N GLN A 359 23.64 9.09 30.90
CA GLN A 359 23.30 8.22 29.81
C GLN A 359 21.80 7.87 29.77
N CYS A 360 21.33 7.26 28.69
CA CYS A 360 20.04 6.59 28.58
C CYS A 360 20.19 5.29 27.83
N VAL A 361 19.17 4.43 27.89
CA VAL A 361 19.13 3.18 27.11
C VAL A 361 18.27 3.41 25.88
N VAL A 362 18.80 3.08 24.71
CA VAL A 362 18.10 3.14 23.43
C VAL A 362 17.91 1.72 22.91
N VAL A 363 16.67 1.36 22.59
CA VAL A 363 16.30 0.00 22.12
C VAL A 363 15.64 0.10 20.75
N ARG A 364 16.15 -0.69 19.80
CA ARG A 364 15.53 -0.87 18.47
C ARG A 364 14.37 -1.85 18.56
N ARG A 365 13.26 -1.54 17.90
CA ARG A 365 12.13 -2.47 17.81
C ARG A 365 12.41 -3.67 16.91
N ASP A 366 13.08 -3.47 15.80
CA ASP A 366 13.23 -4.46 14.72
C ASP A 366 14.28 -5.55 15.03
N THR A 367 15.35 -5.24 15.79
CA THR A 367 16.40 -6.19 16.16
C THR A 367 16.47 -6.50 17.65
N ARG A 368 15.80 -5.69 18.49
CA ARG A 368 15.87 -5.73 19.97
C ARG A 368 17.22 -5.34 20.55
N GLU A 369 18.15 -4.86 19.74
CA GLU A 369 19.44 -4.37 20.20
C GLU A 369 19.28 -3.17 21.14
N LYS A 370 20.12 -3.17 22.17
CA LYS A 370 20.19 -2.11 23.18
C LYS A 370 21.54 -1.40 23.11
N ALA A 371 21.51 -0.08 23.20
CA ALA A 371 22.69 0.76 23.31
C ALA A 371 22.58 1.67 24.52
N PHE A 372 23.69 1.87 25.21
CA PHE A 372 23.84 2.92 26.24
C PHE A 372 24.40 4.16 25.53
N VAL A 373 23.66 5.25 25.58
CA VAL A 373 23.96 6.46 24.81
C VAL A 373 24.07 7.64 25.78
N SER A 374 25.11 8.46 25.63
CA SER A 374 25.20 9.72 26.36
C SER A 374 23.98 10.60 26.08
N ILE A 375 23.44 11.22 27.13
CA ILE A 375 22.28 12.12 26.98
C ILE A 375 22.59 13.27 25.99
N ASP A 376 23.82 13.74 25.97
CA ASP A 376 24.26 14.84 25.11
C ASP A 376 24.28 14.44 23.62
N GLU A 377 24.49 13.12 23.33
CA GLU A 377 24.54 12.55 21.99
C GLU A 377 23.22 11.89 21.54
N LEU A 378 22.18 11.91 22.38
CA LEU A 378 20.95 11.15 22.13
C LEU A 378 20.28 11.54 20.83
N VAL A 379 20.09 12.82 20.55
CA VAL A 379 19.38 13.29 19.36
C VAL A 379 20.09 12.89 18.07
N PRO A 380 21.40 13.18 17.87
CA PRO A 380 22.12 12.74 16.68
C PRO A 380 22.21 11.20 16.57
N PHE A 381 22.33 10.49 17.70
CA PHE A 381 22.33 9.02 17.70
C PHE A 381 21.00 8.46 17.17
N VAL A 382 19.87 8.95 17.66
CA VAL A 382 18.54 8.51 17.20
C VAL A 382 18.32 8.89 15.74
N GLU A 383 18.79 10.04 15.28
CA GLU A 383 18.69 10.48 13.88
C GLU A 383 19.40 9.48 12.94
N ASN A 384 20.63 9.10 13.24
CA ASN A 384 21.37 8.09 12.50
C ASN A 384 20.71 6.70 12.59
N LEU A 385 20.19 6.33 13.78
CA LEU A 385 19.54 5.07 14.02
C LEU A 385 18.27 4.91 13.18
N MET A 386 17.48 5.97 12.98
CA MET A 386 16.28 5.94 12.12
C MET A 386 16.62 5.58 10.67
N VAL A 387 17.73 6.10 10.14
CA VAL A 387 18.21 5.76 8.80
C VAL A 387 18.65 4.29 8.74
N THR A 388 19.41 3.85 9.74
CA THR A 388 19.87 2.46 9.84
C THR A 388 18.70 1.48 9.92
N ILE A 389 17.71 1.75 10.77
CA ILE A 389 16.50 0.91 10.90
C ILE A 389 15.79 0.79 9.55
N HIS A 390 15.58 1.91 8.84
CA HIS A 390 14.93 1.89 7.54
C HIS A 390 15.67 0.99 6.53
N ASN A 391 16.98 1.18 6.42
CA ASN A 391 17.80 0.42 5.49
C ASN A 391 17.82 -1.08 5.83
N ASP A 392 18.01 -1.43 7.10
CA ASP A 392 18.00 -2.82 7.55
C ASP A 392 16.65 -3.50 7.31
N MET A 393 15.53 -2.77 7.51
CA MET A 393 14.18 -3.28 7.21
C MET A 393 14.00 -3.54 5.71
N TYR A 394 14.45 -2.61 4.87
CA TYR A 394 14.42 -2.77 3.41
C TYR A 394 15.26 -3.96 2.96
N ASP A 395 16.49 -4.09 3.46
CA ASP A 395 17.43 -5.16 3.09
C ASP A 395 16.88 -6.53 3.50
N ARG A 396 16.27 -6.66 4.68
CA ARG A 396 15.60 -7.91 5.10
C ARG A 396 14.44 -8.29 4.19
N ALA A 397 13.62 -7.32 3.81
CA ALA A 397 12.50 -7.54 2.89
C ALA A 397 12.99 -7.91 1.48
N LEU A 398 14.05 -7.25 1.00
CA LEU A 398 14.68 -7.56 -0.28
C LEU A 398 15.27 -8.97 -0.29
N LYS A 399 15.98 -9.36 0.77
CA LYS A 399 16.51 -10.71 0.92
C LYS A 399 15.41 -11.76 0.89
N ASN A 400 14.31 -11.56 1.64
CA ASN A 400 13.15 -12.46 1.61
C ASN A 400 12.57 -12.61 0.19
N THR A 401 12.46 -11.50 -0.55
CA THR A 401 11.97 -11.52 -1.93
C THR A 401 12.91 -12.28 -2.85
N GLN A 402 14.22 -12.08 -2.73
CA GLN A 402 15.24 -12.77 -3.54
C GLN A 402 15.26 -14.28 -3.25
N GLU A 403 15.24 -14.68 -1.99
CA GLU A 403 15.23 -16.09 -1.58
C GLU A 403 13.96 -16.83 -2.02
N LYS A 404 12.85 -16.11 -2.19
CA LYS A 404 11.56 -16.66 -2.63
C LYS A 404 11.22 -16.30 -4.10
N THR A 405 12.21 -15.99 -4.91
CA THR A 405 12.05 -15.80 -6.35
C THR A 405 12.77 -16.93 -7.09
N PHE A 406 12.00 -17.74 -7.77
CA PHE A 406 12.44 -18.96 -8.45
C PHE A 406 12.36 -18.79 -9.97
N THR A 407 13.02 -19.66 -10.70
CA THR A 407 12.93 -19.73 -12.17
C THR A 407 12.46 -21.12 -12.57
N ALA A 408 11.59 -21.20 -13.58
CA ALA A 408 11.18 -22.46 -14.18
C ALA A 408 11.22 -22.35 -15.72
N THR A 409 11.76 -23.38 -16.38
CA THR A 409 11.88 -23.45 -17.84
C THR A 409 10.99 -24.53 -18.44
N THR A 410 10.50 -25.47 -17.61
CA THR A 410 9.54 -26.51 -18.02
C THR A 410 8.25 -26.39 -17.19
N PHE A 411 7.15 -26.95 -17.72
CA PHE A 411 5.87 -26.92 -17.03
C PHE A 411 5.87 -27.73 -15.74
N ASP A 412 6.57 -28.87 -15.73
CA ASP A 412 6.67 -29.72 -14.54
C ASP A 412 7.44 -29.02 -13.41
N GLU A 413 8.58 -28.38 -13.72
CA GLU A 413 9.32 -27.53 -12.77
C GLU A 413 8.47 -26.37 -12.23
N PHE A 414 7.69 -25.73 -13.12
CA PHE A 414 6.81 -24.63 -12.74
C PHE A 414 5.74 -25.10 -11.73
N VAL A 415 5.07 -26.20 -12.04
CA VAL A 415 4.00 -26.77 -11.20
C VAL A 415 4.55 -27.26 -9.86
N ASP A 416 5.70 -27.95 -9.87
CA ASP A 416 6.37 -28.39 -8.64
C ASP A 416 6.76 -27.20 -7.76
N THR A 417 7.39 -26.19 -8.33
CA THR A 417 7.75 -24.95 -7.62
C THR A 417 6.51 -24.25 -7.07
N ALA A 418 5.47 -24.10 -7.86
CA ALA A 418 4.23 -23.45 -7.43
C ALA A 418 3.52 -24.15 -6.26
N LYS A 419 3.66 -25.46 -6.15
CA LYS A 419 3.08 -26.27 -5.06
C LYS A 419 3.92 -26.29 -3.79
N ASN A 420 5.24 -26.33 -3.94
CA ASN A 420 6.15 -26.62 -2.84
C ASN A 420 6.95 -25.41 -2.33
N LYS A 421 7.04 -24.31 -3.11
CA LYS A 421 7.87 -23.15 -2.79
C LYS A 421 7.06 -21.87 -2.94
N PRO A 422 6.50 -21.32 -1.84
CA PRO A 422 5.77 -20.06 -1.91
C PRO A 422 6.70 -18.93 -2.33
N GLY A 423 6.27 -18.14 -3.34
CA GLY A 423 7.07 -17.04 -3.86
C GLY A 423 6.72 -16.67 -5.29
N PHE A 424 7.58 -15.87 -5.91
CA PHE A 424 7.52 -15.59 -7.33
C PHE A 424 8.20 -16.71 -8.14
N ILE A 425 7.64 -16.95 -9.32
CA ILE A 425 8.25 -17.82 -10.33
C ILE A 425 8.46 -16.98 -11.59
N LYS A 426 9.68 -16.85 -12.04
CA LYS A 426 10.01 -16.27 -13.35
C LYS A 426 9.92 -17.36 -14.40
N ALA A 427 9.10 -17.16 -15.42
CA ALA A 427 8.95 -18.13 -16.53
C ALA A 427 8.52 -17.44 -17.82
N MET A 428 8.94 -18.01 -18.95
CA MET A 428 8.60 -17.50 -20.27
C MET A 428 7.18 -17.85 -20.68
N TRP A 429 6.50 -16.93 -21.37
CA TRP A 429 5.11 -17.03 -21.77
C TRP A 429 4.88 -16.58 -23.22
N CYS A 430 3.97 -17.25 -23.93
CA CYS A 430 3.68 -17.01 -25.35
C CYS A 430 2.72 -15.83 -25.62
N GLY A 431 2.11 -15.24 -24.58
CA GLY A 431 1.09 -14.21 -24.72
C GLY A 431 -0.35 -14.73 -24.82
N ASP A 432 -0.56 -16.03 -24.72
CA ASP A 432 -1.90 -16.65 -24.85
C ASP A 432 -2.59 -16.76 -23.48
N THR A 433 -3.79 -16.19 -23.35
CA THR A 433 -4.63 -16.24 -22.14
C THR A 433 -4.95 -17.68 -21.72
N ALA A 434 -5.09 -18.61 -22.67
CA ALA A 434 -5.33 -20.02 -22.36
C ALA A 434 -4.21 -20.64 -21.52
N CYS A 435 -2.96 -20.19 -21.69
CA CYS A 435 -1.84 -20.63 -20.85
C CYS A 435 -1.95 -20.07 -19.43
N GLU A 436 -2.40 -18.82 -19.24
CA GLU A 436 -2.64 -18.26 -17.90
C GLU A 436 -3.75 -19.02 -17.16
N GLU A 437 -4.83 -19.38 -17.88
CA GLU A 437 -5.93 -20.15 -17.29
C GLU A 437 -5.50 -21.55 -16.88
N LYS A 438 -4.77 -22.25 -17.74
CA LYS A 438 -4.23 -23.57 -17.43
C LYS A 438 -3.26 -23.54 -16.25
N ILE A 439 -2.36 -22.55 -16.19
CA ILE A 439 -1.45 -22.36 -15.05
C ILE A 439 -2.25 -22.18 -13.77
N LYS A 440 -3.24 -21.27 -13.76
CA LYS A 440 -4.08 -21.01 -12.59
C LYS A 440 -4.80 -22.28 -12.11
N GLU A 441 -5.38 -23.06 -13.02
CA GLU A 441 -6.11 -24.28 -12.71
C GLU A 441 -5.19 -25.35 -12.12
N VAL A 442 -4.10 -25.68 -12.81
CA VAL A 442 -3.18 -26.77 -12.42
C VAL A 442 -2.41 -26.45 -11.12
N THR A 443 -2.10 -25.19 -10.87
CA THR A 443 -1.35 -24.76 -9.67
C THR A 443 -2.23 -24.40 -8.48
N GLY A 444 -3.55 -24.39 -8.66
CA GLY A 444 -4.48 -23.98 -7.60
C GLY A 444 -4.37 -22.49 -7.26
N GLY A 445 -4.23 -21.62 -8.27
CA GLY A 445 -4.39 -20.18 -8.11
C GLY A 445 -3.18 -19.30 -8.42
N VAL A 446 -2.08 -19.83 -8.94
CA VAL A 446 -0.98 -18.98 -9.45
C VAL A 446 -1.46 -18.21 -10.68
N LYS A 447 -1.19 -16.91 -10.69
CA LYS A 447 -1.52 -15.98 -11.77
C LYS A 447 -0.28 -15.22 -12.23
N SER A 448 -0.35 -14.64 -13.43
CA SER A 448 0.60 -13.64 -13.87
C SER A 448 0.53 -12.43 -12.92
N ARG A 449 1.70 -11.97 -12.47
CA ARG A 449 1.79 -10.74 -11.66
C ARG A 449 2.10 -9.55 -12.53
N CYS A 450 3.21 -9.60 -13.25
CA CYS A 450 3.55 -8.61 -14.25
C CYS A 450 4.59 -9.13 -15.25
N ILE A 451 4.67 -8.44 -16.38
CA ILE A 451 5.76 -8.47 -17.34
C ILE A 451 6.71 -7.34 -16.91
N PRO A 452 7.91 -7.61 -16.39
CA PRO A 452 8.82 -6.57 -15.90
C PRO A 452 9.39 -5.75 -17.07
N PHE A 453 9.87 -4.53 -16.78
CA PHE A 453 10.50 -3.70 -17.80
C PHE A 453 11.83 -4.27 -18.34
N ASN A 454 12.57 -4.97 -17.47
CA ASN A 454 13.80 -5.66 -17.84
C ASN A 454 13.55 -7.16 -17.86
N GLU A 455 13.13 -7.67 -19.01
CA GLU A 455 12.84 -9.09 -19.18
C GLU A 455 14.15 -9.90 -19.34
N GLU A 456 14.27 -10.96 -18.54
CA GLU A 456 15.35 -11.95 -18.69
C GLU A 456 14.93 -12.99 -19.73
N HIS A 457 15.83 -13.37 -20.62
CA HIS A 457 15.60 -14.50 -21.54
C HIS A 457 15.95 -15.82 -20.84
N LEU A 458 14.93 -16.57 -20.45
CA LEU A 458 15.08 -17.83 -19.70
C LEU A 458 14.96 -19.08 -20.60
N SER A 459 14.19 -18.99 -21.69
CA SER A 459 13.90 -20.06 -22.64
C SER A 459 13.27 -19.49 -23.91
N ASP A 460 13.43 -20.16 -25.03
CA ASP A 460 12.79 -19.79 -26.30
C ASP A 460 11.31 -20.11 -26.35
N VAL A 461 10.83 -20.94 -25.44
CA VAL A 461 9.47 -21.47 -25.46
C VAL A 461 8.67 -21.13 -24.20
N CYS A 462 7.37 -21.04 -24.38
CA CYS A 462 6.40 -20.85 -23.30
C CYS A 462 6.45 -22.05 -22.33
N VAL A 463 6.58 -21.75 -21.05
CA VAL A 463 6.62 -22.75 -19.97
C VAL A 463 5.39 -23.67 -19.97
N CYS A 464 4.23 -23.17 -20.43
CA CYS A 464 2.96 -23.91 -20.40
C CYS A 464 2.69 -24.76 -21.65
N CYS A 465 2.91 -24.20 -22.86
CA CYS A 465 2.46 -24.85 -24.11
C CYS A 465 3.61 -25.20 -25.07
N GLY A 466 4.84 -24.79 -24.80
CA GLY A 466 6.00 -25.05 -25.64
C GLY A 466 6.04 -24.25 -26.98
N LYS A 467 5.06 -23.38 -27.24
CA LYS A 467 5.10 -22.45 -28.39
C LYS A 467 6.18 -21.36 -28.14
N PRO A 468 6.65 -20.67 -29.21
CA PRO A 468 7.59 -19.57 -29.04
C PRO A 468 7.12 -18.57 -27.98
N ALA A 469 8.02 -18.24 -27.06
CA ALA A 469 7.74 -17.30 -25.99
C ALA A 469 7.86 -15.85 -26.50
N LYS A 470 7.04 -14.95 -25.90
CA LYS A 470 7.06 -13.51 -26.18
C LYS A 470 7.59 -12.69 -25.01
N HIS A 471 7.29 -13.14 -23.79
CA HIS A 471 7.57 -12.39 -22.56
C HIS A 471 8.09 -13.29 -21.46
N MET A 472 8.96 -12.73 -20.62
CA MET A 472 9.24 -13.26 -19.29
C MET A 472 8.25 -12.64 -18.31
N VAL A 473 7.59 -13.45 -17.49
CA VAL A 473 6.54 -13.04 -16.57
C VAL A 473 6.89 -13.46 -15.16
N PHE A 474 6.59 -12.60 -14.18
CA PHE A 474 6.53 -12.97 -12.79
C PHE A 474 5.17 -13.59 -12.47
N TRP A 475 5.20 -14.82 -11.98
CA TRP A 475 4.02 -15.58 -11.58
C TRP A 475 3.98 -15.74 -10.06
N GLY A 476 2.78 -15.79 -9.47
CA GLY A 476 2.64 -16.00 -8.04
C GLY A 476 1.21 -16.10 -7.57
N LYS A 477 1.01 -16.65 -6.38
CA LYS A 477 -0.26 -16.55 -5.67
C LYS A 477 -0.44 -15.14 -5.13
N GLN A 478 -1.67 -14.67 -5.05
CA GLN A 478 -2.00 -13.31 -4.57
C GLN A 478 -3.02 -13.33 -3.44
N TYR A 479 -3.00 -12.27 -2.65
CA TYR A 479 -4.06 -11.94 -1.70
C TYR A 479 -5.31 -11.41 -2.38
#